data_4e9f9f825c2d7a2fdb392b6830dd0fdc
#
_entry.id   4e9f9f825c2d7a2fdb392b6830dd0fdc
#
_cell.length_a   1.000
_cell.length_b   1.000
_cell.length_c   1.000
_cell.angle_alpha   90.00
_cell.angle_beta   90.00
_cell.angle_gamma   90.00
#
_symmetry.space_group_name_H-M   'P 1'
#
loop_
_entity.id
_entity.type
_entity.pdbx_description
1 polymer ?
#
loop_
_entity_poly.entity_id
_entity_poly.type
_entity_poly.pdbx_seq_one_letter_code
_entity_poly.pdbx_strand_id
1 'polypeptide(L)'
;MPRFWLLWAGLALLFPVTQMPLSIQHRIGLIVGFLLYHLGPRRRHIAQVNLTLCFPELDTDERLALLKKHFGLYGVGLVETLSAWWSRPSLFEDKVSYEGLEHLTSALEKGRGALLLGGHFTTLELGGRMLRQKIPFDMMYRPHKNPLVERIMSNGRKRWNGSVIDRRDVRQILRSLKSNHAVWYGPDQDYGRKHSVFVPFMGVIAATVTGTSRLASLSGAPVVPYVVRRTADYGYHVRVYPPLQDFPGNDPEQDATRINQWFEQQIRQEPADYLWTHRRFKTPPAGGERPY
;
A
#
# COMPACT_ATOMS: atom_id res chain seq x y z
N MET A 1 5.69 21.94 -20.30
CA MET A 1 6.65 21.19 -21.15
C MET A 1 5.85 20.42 -22.20
N PRO A 2 6.02 20.69 -23.50
CA PRO A 2 5.18 20.12 -24.59
C PRO A 2 5.09 18.59 -24.58
N ARG A 3 6.16 17.88 -24.26
CA ARG A 3 6.22 16.40 -24.21
C ARG A 3 5.23 15.73 -23.25
N PHE A 4 4.54 16.47 -22.38
CA PHE A 4 3.59 15.94 -21.41
C PHE A 4 2.13 16.33 -21.70
N TRP A 5 1.83 16.89 -22.86
CA TRP A 5 0.48 17.37 -23.19
C TRP A 5 -0.57 16.27 -23.11
N LEU A 6 -0.29 15.09 -23.65
CA LEU A 6 -1.22 13.94 -23.57
C LEU A 6 -1.49 13.54 -22.12
N LEU A 7 -0.46 13.58 -21.25
CA LEU A 7 -0.64 13.30 -19.84
C LEU A 7 -1.46 14.40 -19.15
N TRP A 8 -1.20 15.67 -19.48
CA TRP A 8 -2.00 16.79 -18.98
C TRP A 8 -3.47 16.71 -19.43
N ALA A 9 -3.72 16.38 -20.69
CA ALA A 9 -5.07 16.21 -21.21
C ALA A 9 -5.79 15.06 -20.48
N GLY A 10 -5.13 13.91 -20.31
CA GLY A 10 -5.67 12.78 -19.54
C GLY A 10 -6.00 13.16 -18.08
N LEU A 11 -5.09 13.89 -17.42
CA LEU A 11 -5.31 14.35 -16.04
C LEU A 11 -6.45 15.38 -15.95
N ALA A 12 -6.55 16.29 -16.91
CA ALA A 12 -7.65 17.27 -16.98
C ALA A 12 -9.02 16.60 -17.18
N LEU A 13 -9.07 15.53 -17.99
CA LEU A 13 -10.29 14.72 -18.17
C LEU A 13 -10.66 13.92 -16.92
N LEU A 14 -9.67 13.49 -16.14
CA LEU A 14 -9.90 12.73 -14.91
C LEU A 14 -10.21 13.61 -13.69
N PHE A 15 -9.85 14.89 -13.71
CA PHE A 15 -10.11 15.79 -12.58
C PHE A 15 -11.61 15.91 -12.24
N PRO A 16 -12.57 16.10 -13.18
CA PRO A 16 -14.00 16.14 -12.86
C PRO A 16 -14.48 14.83 -12.21
N VAL A 17 -13.93 13.69 -12.62
CA VAL A 17 -14.28 12.38 -12.03
C VAL A 17 -14.00 12.38 -10.52
N THR A 18 -12.92 13.00 -10.09
CA THR A 18 -12.58 13.06 -8.65
C THR A 18 -13.53 13.89 -7.81
N GLN A 19 -14.39 14.69 -8.44
CA GLN A 19 -15.41 15.53 -7.77
C GLN A 19 -16.81 14.90 -7.76
N MET A 20 -16.98 13.77 -8.48
CA MET A 20 -18.25 13.04 -8.56
C MET A 20 -18.52 12.23 -7.28
N PRO A 21 -19.77 11.82 -7.01
CA PRO A 21 -20.11 10.89 -5.94
C PRO A 21 -19.26 9.59 -5.99
N LEU A 22 -18.92 9.03 -4.83
CA LEU A 22 -18.04 7.86 -4.73
C LEU A 22 -18.57 6.64 -5.52
N SER A 23 -19.89 6.46 -5.58
CA SER A 23 -20.53 5.42 -6.38
C SER A 23 -20.23 5.54 -7.88
N ILE A 24 -20.17 6.76 -8.41
CA ILE A 24 -19.83 7.02 -9.82
C ILE A 24 -18.34 6.79 -10.04
N GLN A 25 -17.50 7.28 -9.15
CA GLN A 25 -16.06 7.05 -9.18
C GLN A 25 -15.73 5.55 -9.17
N HIS A 26 -16.42 4.77 -8.34
CA HIS A 26 -16.27 3.33 -8.26
C HIS A 26 -16.64 2.65 -9.59
N ARG A 27 -17.79 3.00 -10.20
CA ARG A 27 -18.22 2.46 -11.49
C ARG A 27 -17.22 2.78 -12.60
N ILE A 28 -16.72 4.02 -12.66
CA ILE A 28 -15.68 4.42 -13.62
C ILE A 28 -14.40 3.60 -13.36
N GLY A 29 -14.03 3.41 -12.09
CA GLY A 29 -12.91 2.57 -11.71
C GLY A 29 -13.05 1.13 -12.20
N LEU A 30 -14.23 0.52 -12.08
CA LEU A 30 -14.49 -0.83 -12.61
C LEU A 30 -14.30 -0.90 -14.13
N ILE A 31 -14.75 0.14 -14.88
CA ILE A 31 -14.52 0.23 -16.33
C ILE A 31 -13.02 0.34 -16.64
N VAL A 32 -12.29 1.17 -15.89
CA VAL A 32 -10.84 1.29 -16.02
C VAL A 32 -10.16 -0.08 -15.75
N GLY A 33 -10.61 -0.77 -14.70
CA GLY A 33 -10.11 -2.11 -14.35
C GLY A 33 -10.37 -3.14 -15.46
N PHE A 34 -11.57 -3.14 -16.04
CA PHE A 34 -11.90 -3.98 -17.19
C PHE A 34 -10.96 -3.71 -18.38
N LEU A 35 -10.74 -2.45 -18.72
CA LEU A 35 -9.81 -2.08 -19.79
C LEU A 35 -8.38 -2.53 -19.50
N LEU A 36 -7.90 -2.35 -18.26
CA LEU A 36 -6.57 -2.78 -17.85
C LEU A 36 -6.41 -4.31 -17.88
N TYR A 37 -7.44 -5.06 -17.56
CA TYR A 37 -7.44 -6.52 -17.67
C TYR A 37 -7.23 -6.98 -19.13
N HIS A 38 -7.90 -6.34 -20.08
CA HIS A 38 -7.82 -6.70 -21.51
C HIS A 38 -6.60 -6.13 -22.21
N LEU A 39 -6.24 -4.88 -21.94
CA LEU A 39 -5.17 -4.14 -22.63
C LEU A 39 -3.80 -4.26 -21.94
N GLY A 40 -3.75 -4.83 -20.73
CA GLY A 40 -2.51 -4.95 -19.96
C GLY A 40 -2.00 -6.39 -19.79
N PRO A 41 -1.69 -7.15 -20.88
CA PRO A 41 -1.38 -8.59 -20.78
C PRO A 41 -0.21 -8.89 -19.84
N ARG A 42 0.83 -8.04 -19.84
CA ARG A 42 1.98 -8.22 -18.95
C ARG A 42 1.61 -8.12 -17.47
N ARG A 43 0.77 -7.16 -17.08
CA ARG A 43 0.32 -6.99 -15.69
C ARG A 43 -0.64 -8.10 -15.29
N ARG A 44 -1.50 -8.51 -16.21
CA ARG A 44 -2.40 -9.65 -16.02
C ARG A 44 -1.61 -10.94 -15.79
N HIS A 45 -0.59 -11.22 -16.60
CA HIS A 45 0.27 -12.39 -16.40
C HIS A 45 0.96 -12.38 -15.03
N ILE A 46 1.51 -11.25 -14.58
CA ILE A 46 2.13 -11.14 -13.26
C ILE A 46 1.12 -11.44 -12.15
N ALA A 47 -0.07 -10.86 -12.22
CA ALA A 47 -1.12 -11.08 -11.23
C ALA A 47 -1.59 -12.55 -11.24
N GLN A 48 -1.74 -13.14 -12.41
CA GLN A 48 -2.11 -14.55 -12.55
C GLN A 48 -1.06 -15.48 -11.90
N VAL A 49 0.23 -15.26 -12.18
CA VAL A 49 1.32 -16.03 -11.56
C VAL A 49 1.29 -15.90 -10.04
N ASN A 50 1.15 -14.68 -9.52
CA ASN A 50 1.07 -14.46 -8.08
C ASN A 50 -0.12 -15.19 -7.45
N LEU A 51 -1.30 -15.10 -8.06
CA LEU A 51 -2.50 -15.79 -7.55
C LEU A 51 -2.36 -17.31 -7.61
N THR A 52 -1.76 -17.86 -8.66
CA THR A 52 -1.49 -19.30 -8.76
C THR A 52 -0.54 -19.79 -7.66
N LEU A 53 0.48 -19.00 -7.34
CA LEU A 53 1.44 -19.34 -6.29
C LEU A 53 0.85 -19.20 -4.87
N CYS A 54 0.06 -18.13 -4.64
CA CYS A 54 -0.44 -17.77 -3.31
C CYS A 54 -1.75 -18.44 -2.91
N PHE A 55 -2.52 -18.95 -3.88
CA PHE A 55 -3.81 -19.63 -3.66
C PHE A 55 -3.84 -20.94 -4.45
N PRO A 56 -2.97 -21.91 -4.09
CA PRO A 56 -2.95 -23.22 -4.74
C PRO A 56 -4.25 -24.01 -4.49
N GLU A 57 -4.96 -23.71 -3.41
CA GLU A 57 -6.23 -24.32 -3.02
C GLU A 57 -7.41 -23.95 -3.96
N LEU A 58 -7.36 -22.83 -4.65
CA LEU A 58 -8.40 -22.41 -5.58
C LEU A 58 -8.27 -23.16 -6.91
N ASP A 59 -9.39 -23.50 -7.52
CA ASP A 59 -9.39 -24.03 -8.88
C ASP A 59 -9.12 -22.94 -9.94
N THR A 60 -9.10 -23.33 -11.21
CA THR A 60 -8.79 -22.42 -12.32
C THR A 60 -9.83 -21.33 -12.48
N ASP A 61 -11.13 -21.66 -12.33
CA ASP A 61 -12.23 -20.72 -12.51
C ASP A 61 -12.33 -19.75 -11.32
N GLU A 62 -12.12 -20.22 -10.11
CA GLU A 62 -12.04 -19.40 -8.89
C GLU A 62 -10.88 -18.42 -8.97
N ARG A 63 -9.68 -18.87 -9.39
CA ARG A 63 -8.52 -17.96 -9.61
C ARG A 63 -8.78 -16.94 -10.71
N LEU A 64 -9.47 -17.34 -11.78
CA LEU A 64 -9.84 -16.42 -12.85
C LEU A 64 -10.86 -15.38 -12.38
N ALA A 65 -11.85 -15.79 -11.59
CA ALA A 65 -12.82 -14.88 -10.97
C ALA A 65 -12.12 -13.88 -10.03
N LEU A 66 -11.22 -14.36 -9.17
CA LEU A 66 -10.41 -13.52 -8.28
C LEU A 66 -9.53 -12.54 -9.06
N LEU A 67 -8.89 -13.00 -10.15
CA LEU A 67 -8.08 -12.14 -11.03
C LEU A 67 -8.91 -11.02 -11.64
N LYS A 68 -10.11 -11.31 -12.15
CA LYS A 68 -11.03 -10.30 -12.70
C LYS A 68 -11.49 -9.32 -11.63
N LYS A 69 -11.88 -9.81 -10.43
CA LYS A 69 -12.24 -8.97 -9.28
C LYS A 69 -11.08 -8.06 -8.89
N HIS A 70 -9.86 -8.59 -8.82
CA HIS A 70 -8.65 -7.80 -8.54
C HIS A 70 -8.46 -6.66 -9.54
N PHE A 71 -8.56 -6.93 -10.86
CA PHE A 71 -8.41 -5.87 -11.86
C PHE A 71 -9.50 -4.81 -11.74
N GLY A 72 -10.74 -5.20 -11.43
CA GLY A 72 -11.81 -4.24 -11.13
C GLY A 72 -11.41 -3.30 -9.98
N LEU A 73 -11.01 -3.86 -8.83
CA LEU A 73 -10.57 -3.08 -7.67
C LEU A 73 -9.27 -2.29 -7.90
N TYR A 74 -8.36 -2.82 -8.73
CA TYR A 74 -7.16 -2.10 -9.16
C TYR A 74 -7.51 -0.84 -9.97
N GLY A 75 -8.49 -0.94 -10.88
CA GLY A 75 -9.01 0.23 -11.60
C GLY A 75 -9.69 1.25 -10.67
N VAL A 76 -10.49 0.77 -9.71
CA VAL A 76 -11.06 1.63 -8.65
C VAL A 76 -9.95 2.34 -7.87
N GLY A 77 -8.91 1.63 -7.44
CA GLY A 77 -7.77 2.19 -6.72
C GLY A 77 -7.00 3.25 -7.50
N LEU A 78 -6.96 3.18 -8.84
CA LEU A 78 -6.38 4.24 -9.67
C LEU A 78 -7.22 5.52 -9.65
N VAL A 79 -8.55 5.41 -9.72
CA VAL A 79 -9.46 6.57 -9.60
C VAL A 79 -9.36 7.15 -8.18
N GLU A 80 -9.35 6.31 -7.16
CA GLU A 80 -9.18 6.71 -5.76
C GLU A 80 -7.83 7.40 -5.49
N THR A 81 -6.76 6.98 -6.18
CA THR A 81 -5.46 7.65 -6.11
C THR A 81 -5.57 9.12 -6.52
N LEU A 82 -6.26 9.40 -7.63
CA LEU A 82 -6.50 10.77 -8.07
C LEU A 82 -7.44 11.53 -7.11
N SER A 83 -8.44 10.84 -6.59
CA SER A 83 -9.37 11.39 -5.59
C SER A 83 -8.66 11.70 -4.26
N ALA A 84 -7.70 10.88 -3.86
CA ALA A 84 -6.85 11.17 -2.71
C ALA A 84 -6.10 12.49 -2.85
N TRP A 85 -5.71 12.86 -4.07
CA TRP A 85 -4.94 14.09 -4.30
C TRP A 85 -5.80 15.32 -4.57
N TRP A 86 -6.97 15.17 -5.22
CA TRP A 86 -7.69 16.31 -5.82
C TRP A 86 -9.11 16.51 -5.32
N SER A 87 -9.77 15.48 -4.81
CA SER A 87 -11.16 15.64 -4.40
C SER A 87 -11.33 16.55 -3.17
N ARG A 88 -12.50 17.14 -3.06
CA ARG A 88 -12.89 17.92 -1.89
C ARG A 88 -13.08 17.03 -0.66
N PRO A 89 -12.76 17.51 0.56
CA PRO A 89 -12.91 16.74 1.80
C PRO A 89 -14.36 16.25 2.04
N SER A 90 -15.36 17.08 1.74
CA SER A 90 -16.78 16.77 1.97
C SER A 90 -17.29 15.49 1.28
N LEU A 91 -16.60 14.98 0.28
CA LEU A 91 -16.95 13.68 -0.33
C LEU A 91 -16.76 12.47 0.61
N PHE A 92 -16.02 12.64 1.69
CA PHE A 92 -15.65 11.56 2.60
C PHE A 92 -16.16 11.77 4.04
N GLU A 93 -16.82 12.90 4.36
CA GLU A 93 -17.17 13.27 5.74
C GLU A 93 -17.96 12.17 6.45
N ASP A 94 -19.01 11.63 5.82
CA ASP A 94 -19.87 10.59 6.39
C ASP A 94 -19.58 9.20 5.79
N LYS A 95 -18.45 9.03 5.12
CA LYS A 95 -18.11 7.81 4.38
C LYS A 95 -16.90 7.09 4.93
N VAL A 96 -16.36 7.53 6.06
CA VAL A 96 -15.18 6.91 6.67
C VAL A 96 -15.46 6.59 8.13
N SER A 97 -15.37 5.31 8.48
CA SER A 97 -15.35 4.85 9.88
C SER A 97 -13.93 4.52 10.31
N TYR A 98 -13.65 4.67 11.60
CA TYR A 98 -12.33 4.44 12.18
C TYR A 98 -12.45 3.50 13.36
N GLU A 99 -11.50 2.57 13.47
CA GLU A 99 -11.35 1.64 14.58
C GLU A 99 -9.90 1.59 15.03
N GLY A 100 -9.65 1.63 16.34
CA GLY A 100 -8.33 1.44 16.94
C GLY A 100 -7.36 2.62 16.74
N LEU A 101 -7.84 3.84 16.45
CA LEU A 101 -6.97 5.04 16.36
C LEU A 101 -6.15 5.24 17.64
N GLU A 102 -6.70 4.86 18.79
CA GLU A 102 -6.06 4.91 20.10
C GLU A 102 -4.76 4.11 20.16
N HIS A 103 -4.61 3.07 19.37
CA HIS A 103 -3.35 2.31 19.30
C HIS A 103 -2.20 3.15 18.74
N LEU A 104 -2.47 3.98 17.75
CA LEU A 104 -1.45 4.87 17.19
C LEU A 104 -1.21 6.09 18.07
N THR A 105 -2.26 6.69 18.62
CA THR A 105 -2.10 7.85 19.56
C THR A 105 -1.34 7.45 20.81
N SER A 106 -1.68 6.34 21.46
CA SER A 106 -0.95 5.83 22.63
C SER A 106 0.50 5.41 22.30
N ALA A 107 0.76 4.98 21.06
CA ALA A 107 2.13 4.72 20.62
C ALA A 107 2.94 6.02 20.53
N LEU A 108 2.34 7.10 20.01
CA LEU A 108 2.97 8.42 19.91
C LEU A 108 3.15 9.10 21.27
N GLU A 109 2.24 8.90 22.24
CA GLU A 109 2.38 9.40 23.60
C GLU A 109 3.65 8.92 24.30
N LYS A 110 4.23 7.80 23.87
CA LYS A 110 5.52 7.30 24.38
C LYS A 110 6.74 8.14 23.92
N GLY A 111 6.54 9.11 23.03
CA GLY A 111 7.58 10.06 22.60
C GLY A 111 8.68 9.50 21.70
N ARG A 112 8.46 8.33 21.08
CA ARG A 112 9.46 7.67 20.21
C ARG A 112 9.05 7.59 18.75
N GLY A 113 7.94 8.28 18.39
CA GLY A 113 7.31 8.11 17.09
C GLY A 113 6.64 6.73 16.95
N ALA A 114 6.18 6.43 15.74
CA ALA A 114 5.60 5.13 15.41
C ALA A 114 5.96 4.74 13.99
N LEU A 115 6.35 3.48 13.76
CA LEU A 115 6.49 2.93 12.42
C LEU A 115 5.13 2.37 11.99
N LEU A 116 4.42 3.12 11.13
CA LEU A 116 3.08 2.80 10.66
C LEU A 116 3.19 1.75 9.54
N LEU A 117 2.90 0.49 9.87
CA LEU A 117 3.02 -0.64 8.95
C LEU A 117 1.79 -0.72 8.05
N GLY A 118 1.96 -0.45 6.77
CA GLY A 118 0.92 -0.60 5.75
C GLY A 118 1.37 -1.48 4.60
N GLY A 119 0.41 -2.03 3.85
CA GLY A 119 0.64 -2.84 2.65
C GLY A 119 0.22 -2.13 1.38
N HIS A 120 0.67 -2.68 0.25
CA HIS A 120 0.26 -2.17 -1.06
C HIS A 120 -1.10 -2.77 -1.45
N PHE A 121 -2.16 -2.31 -0.77
CA PHE A 121 -3.54 -2.57 -1.16
C PHE A 121 -4.02 -1.53 -2.18
N THR A 122 -5.05 -1.84 -2.93
CA THR A 122 -5.60 -0.93 -3.95
C THR A 122 -6.15 0.37 -3.36
N THR A 123 -6.46 0.39 -2.05
CA THR A 123 -6.91 1.56 -1.26
C THR A 123 -5.77 2.46 -0.74
N LEU A 124 -4.50 2.14 -1.03
CA LEU A 124 -3.31 2.73 -0.39
C LEU A 124 -3.33 4.27 -0.31
N GLU A 125 -3.51 4.96 -1.43
CA GLU A 125 -3.41 6.43 -1.48
C GLU A 125 -4.57 7.10 -0.75
N LEU A 126 -5.78 6.61 -0.98
CA LEU A 126 -6.97 7.16 -0.35
C LEU A 126 -7.01 6.84 1.15
N GLY A 127 -6.62 5.62 1.52
CA GLY A 127 -6.49 5.24 2.92
C GLY A 127 -5.44 6.06 3.66
N GLY A 128 -4.30 6.34 3.02
CA GLY A 128 -3.30 7.26 3.55
C GLY A 128 -3.85 8.66 3.81
N ARG A 129 -4.64 9.21 2.89
CA ARG A 129 -5.33 10.49 3.08
C ARG A 129 -6.30 10.45 4.27
N MET A 130 -7.13 9.40 4.38
CA MET A 130 -8.12 9.27 5.45
C MET A 130 -7.47 9.23 6.83
N LEU A 131 -6.44 8.40 7.00
CA LEU A 131 -5.74 8.31 8.28
C LEU A 131 -5.03 9.64 8.62
N ARG A 132 -4.41 10.33 7.65
CA ARG A 132 -3.76 11.62 7.86
C ARG A 132 -4.69 12.74 8.31
N GLN A 133 -5.97 12.67 8.00
CA GLN A 133 -6.96 13.62 8.49
C GLN A 133 -7.17 13.50 10.01
N LYS A 134 -6.87 12.33 10.61
CA LYS A 134 -6.98 12.09 12.05
C LYS A 134 -5.64 12.21 12.75
N ILE A 135 -4.61 11.59 12.20
CA ILE A 135 -3.26 11.52 12.79
C ILE A 135 -2.25 11.85 11.69
N PRO A 136 -1.53 12.98 11.77
CA PRO A 136 -0.48 13.32 10.82
C PRO A 136 0.63 12.26 10.82
N PHE A 137 1.14 11.90 9.63
CA PHE A 137 2.29 11.01 9.49
C PHE A 137 3.11 11.34 8.24
N ASP A 138 4.38 11.02 8.28
CA ASP A 138 5.28 11.13 7.15
C ASP A 138 5.24 9.84 6.32
N MET A 139 5.37 9.96 5.01
CA MET A 139 5.28 8.81 4.11
C MET A 139 6.65 8.51 3.48
N MET A 140 7.17 7.32 3.75
CA MET A 140 8.33 6.83 3.02
C MET A 140 7.92 6.40 1.61
N TYR A 141 8.60 6.89 0.58
CA TYR A 141 8.24 6.57 -0.80
C TYR A 141 9.47 6.47 -1.70
N ARG A 142 9.23 5.99 -2.91
CA ARG A 142 10.20 6.04 -4.00
C ARG A 142 9.79 7.14 -4.98
N PRO A 143 10.65 8.13 -5.27
CA PRO A 143 10.39 9.15 -6.29
C PRO A 143 10.09 8.53 -7.66
N HIS A 144 9.11 9.08 -8.36
CA HIS A 144 8.71 8.59 -9.67
C HIS A 144 9.69 9.08 -10.75
N LYS A 145 9.98 8.21 -11.74
CA LYS A 145 10.93 8.52 -12.82
C LYS A 145 10.45 9.66 -13.74
N ASN A 146 9.14 9.78 -13.95
CA ASN A 146 8.56 10.88 -14.73
C ASN A 146 8.39 12.09 -13.81
N PRO A 147 9.06 13.23 -14.09
CA PRO A 147 9.07 14.40 -13.20
C PRO A 147 7.70 15.07 -13.07
N LEU A 148 6.81 14.96 -14.07
CA LEU A 148 5.45 15.48 -13.96
C LEU A 148 4.61 14.64 -12.99
N VAL A 149 4.65 13.31 -13.14
CA VAL A 149 3.96 12.38 -12.24
C VAL A 149 4.49 12.56 -10.82
N GLU A 150 5.83 12.67 -10.65
CA GLU A 150 6.46 12.93 -9.36
C GLU A 150 5.93 14.21 -8.70
N ARG A 151 5.87 15.32 -9.45
CA ARG A 151 5.37 16.59 -8.94
C ARG A 151 3.91 16.51 -8.50
N ILE A 152 3.05 15.87 -9.30
CA ILE A 152 1.62 15.71 -8.99
C ILE A 152 1.43 14.83 -7.76
N MET A 153 2.10 13.67 -7.73
CA MET A 153 2.03 12.72 -6.62
C MET A 153 2.56 13.34 -5.31
N SER A 154 3.74 13.96 -5.36
CA SER A 154 4.35 14.61 -4.20
C SER A 154 3.49 15.76 -3.66
N ASN A 155 2.95 16.62 -4.55
CA ASN A 155 2.06 17.69 -4.14
C ASN A 155 0.74 17.17 -3.56
N GLY A 156 0.14 16.13 -4.18
CA GLY A 156 -1.06 15.49 -3.69
C GLY A 156 -0.87 14.92 -2.28
N ARG A 157 0.23 14.23 -2.06
CA ARG A 157 0.56 13.64 -0.76
C ARG A 157 0.88 14.67 0.33
N LYS A 158 1.52 15.79 -0.02
CA LYS A 158 1.85 16.88 0.92
C LYS A 158 0.61 17.69 1.35
N ARG A 159 -0.46 17.64 0.57
CA ARG A 159 -1.69 18.43 0.84
C ARG A 159 -2.36 18.08 2.17
N TRP A 160 -2.13 16.87 2.71
CA TRP A 160 -2.85 16.31 3.83
C TRP A 160 -1.97 16.13 5.09
N ASN A 161 -1.29 17.20 5.53
CA ASN A 161 -0.51 17.22 6.79
C ASN A 161 0.50 16.08 6.95
N GLY A 162 1.63 16.18 6.30
CA GLY A 162 2.73 15.25 6.42
C GLY A 162 3.74 15.44 5.31
N SER A 163 4.96 14.99 5.54
CA SER A 163 6.01 15.05 4.54
C SER A 163 6.13 13.74 3.75
N VAL A 164 6.85 13.80 2.66
CA VAL A 164 7.27 12.62 1.89
C VAL A 164 8.77 12.47 2.00
N ILE A 165 9.24 11.28 2.36
CA ILE A 165 10.64 11.00 2.62
C ILE A 165 11.13 9.97 1.60
N ASP A 166 12.23 10.27 0.87
CA ASP A 166 12.83 9.25 -0.02
C ASP A 166 13.26 8.04 0.82
N ARG A 167 12.81 6.84 0.41
CA ARG A 167 13.13 5.58 1.09
C ARG A 167 14.63 5.31 1.27
N ARG A 168 15.50 6.01 0.52
CA ARG A 168 16.95 5.92 0.63
C ARG A 168 17.51 6.84 1.71
N ASP A 169 16.75 7.82 2.15
CA ASP A 169 17.16 8.75 3.21
C ASP A 169 16.80 8.22 4.60
N VAL A 170 17.51 7.17 5.00
CA VAL A 170 17.33 6.52 6.31
C VAL A 170 17.55 7.53 7.46
N ARG A 171 18.43 8.52 7.26
CA ARG A 171 18.70 9.54 8.30
C ARG A 171 17.46 10.41 8.53
N GLN A 172 16.78 10.84 7.45
CA GLN A 172 15.56 11.61 7.57
C GLN A 172 14.43 10.79 8.17
N ILE A 173 14.30 9.50 7.81
CA ILE A 173 13.32 8.58 8.41
C ILE A 173 13.53 8.51 9.93
N LEU A 174 14.77 8.22 10.38
CA LEU A 174 15.09 8.13 11.80
C LEU A 174 14.91 9.48 12.53
N ARG A 175 15.20 10.60 11.89
CA ARG A 175 14.96 11.92 12.43
C ARG A 175 13.47 12.19 12.65
N SER A 176 12.62 11.84 11.68
CA SER A 176 11.17 11.96 11.77
C SER A 176 10.63 11.14 12.96
N LEU A 177 11.02 9.86 13.07
CA LEU A 177 10.63 9.00 14.21
C LEU A 177 11.09 9.59 15.56
N LYS A 178 12.35 10.05 15.66
CA LYS A 178 12.89 10.68 16.88
C LYS A 178 12.22 12.01 17.23
N SER A 179 11.63 12.69 16.23
CA SER A 179 10.80 13.88 16.45
C SER A 179 9.34 13.53 16.79
N ASN A 180 9.09 12.29 17.17
CA ASN A 180 7.79 11.76 17.57
C ASN A 180 6.73 11.77 16.45
N HIS A 181 7.13 11.65 15.18
CA HIS A 181 6.20 11.48 14.07
C HIS A 181 5.93 10.01 13.82
N ALA A 182 4.72 9.70 13.34
CA ALA A 182 4.48 8.43 12.69
C ALA A 182 5.11 8.45 11.28
N VAL A 183 5.68 7.32 10.85
CA VAL A 183 6.27 7.17 9.51
C VAL A 183 5.68 5.94 8.83
N TRP A 184 4.97 6.15 7.72
CA TRP A 184 4.42 5.05 6.94
C TRP A 184 5.51 4.26 6.22
N TYR A 185 5.44 2.93 6.32
CA TYR A 185 6.37 1.97 5.75
C TYR A 185 5.65 0.73 5.19
N GLY A 186 5.93 0.38 3.92
CA GLY A 186 5.35 -0.79 3.25
C GLY A 186 6.43 -1.81 2.85
N PRO A 187 6.71 -2.83 3.66
CA PRO A 187 7.74 -3.84 3.41
C PRO A 187 7.30 -5.02 2.53
N ASP A 188 6.06 -5.06 2.09
CA ASP A 188 5.41 -6.20 1.43
C ASP A 188 5.84 -6.44 -0.03
N GLN A 189 6.73 -5.61 -0.59
CA GLN A 189 7.25 -5.76 -1.94
C GLN A 189 8.65 -6.37 -1.96
N ASP A 190 9.01 -7.00 -3.09
CA ASP A 190 10.34 -7.50 -3.35
C ASP A 190 11.29 -6.38 -3.78
N TYR A 191 12.31 -6.10 -2.98
CA TYR A 191 13.35 -5.08 -3.25
C TYR A 191 14.68 -5.69 -3.71
N GLY A 192 14.70 -7.00 -3.97
CA GLY A 192 15.91 -7.71 -4.36
C GLY A 192 16.63 -8.36 -3.17
N ARG A 193 17.74 -9.00 -3.44
CA ARG A 193 18.48 -9.83 -2.47
C ARG A 193 19.16 -9.01 -1.38
N LYS A 194 19.59 -7.80 -1.72
CA LYS A 194 20.30 -6.94 -0.75
C LYS A 194 19.35 -6.48 0.37
N HIS A 195 19.74 -6.70 1.62
CA HIS A 195 18.93 -6.37 2.81
C HIS A 195 17.61 -7.14 2.93
N SER A 196 17.52 -8.31 2.31
CA SER A 196 16.38 -9.22 2.42
C SER A 196 16.80 -10.56 2.97
N VAL A 197 15.88 -11.19 3.67
CA VAL A 197 15.90 -12.60 4.06
C VAL A 197 14.88 -13.36 3.20
N PHE A 198 15.01 -14.70 3.14
CA PHE A 198 14.11 -15.54 2.36
C PHE A 198 13.21 -16.30 3.32
N VAL A 199 11.97 -15.80 3.45
CA VAL A 199 10.97 -16.32 4.38
C VAL A 199 9.63 -16.52 3.67
N PRO A 200 8.73 -17.37 4.19
CA PRO A 200 7.44 -17.61 3.58
C PRO A 200 6.60 -16.33 3.44
N PHE A 201 5.90 -16.20 2.31
CA PHE A 201 4.81 -15.29 2.07
C PHE A 201 3.72 -16.04 1.30
N MET A 202 2.54 -16.20 1.89
CA MET A 202 1.45 -17.02 1.32
C MET A 202 1.93 -18.45 0.96
N GLY A 203 2.73 -19.07 1.82
CA GLY A 203 3.30 -20.40 1.60
C GLY A 203 4.49 -20.46 0.64
N VAL A 204 4.87 -19.38 -0.04
CA VAL A 204 5.96 -19.33 -1.03
C VAL A 204 7.17 -18.59 -0.45
N ILE A 205 8.37 -19.15 -0.56
CA ILE A 205 9.59 -18.46 -0.12
C ILE A 205 9.84 -17.21 -0.95
N ALA A 206 9.90 -16.06 -0.29
CA ALA A 206 10.00 -14.75 -0.92
C ALA A 206 11.07 -13.87 -0.27
N ALA A 207 11.80 -13.11 -1.09
CA ALA A 207 12.69 -12.08 -0.59
C ALA A 207 11.89 -11.02 0.19
N THR A 208 12.15 -10.91 1.49
CA THR A 208 11.46 -10.01 2.41
C THR A 208 12.47 -9.11 3.11
N VAL A 209 12.27 -7.80 3.04
CA VAL A 209 13.21 -6.82 3.60
C VAL A 209 13.22 -6.84 5.13
N THR A 210 14.41 -6.74 5.72
CA THR A 210 14.60 -6.61 7.19
C THR A 210 14.52 -5.16 7.67
N GLY A 211 14.10 -4.25 6.80
CA GLY A 211 14.03 -2.81 7.10
C GLY A 211 13.08 -2.46 8.24
N THR A 212 12.01 -3.24 8.45
CA THR A 212 11.03 -3.00 9.54
C THR A 212 11.69 -3.15 10.90
N SER A 213 12.30 -4.32 11.17
CA SER A 213 13.00 -4.59 12.44
C SER A 213 14.20 -3.65 12.63
N ARG A 214 14.96 -3.38 11.58
CA ARG A 214 16.09 -2.45 11.64
C ARG A 214 15.68 -1.02 12.00
N LEU A 215 14.62 -0.47 11.39
CA LEU A 215 14.13 0.86 11.70
C LEU A 215 13.55 0.93 13.11
N ALA A 216 12.78 -0.09 13.52
CA ALA A 216 12.23 -0.19 14.87
C ALA A 216 13.35 -0.26 15.92
N SER A 217 14.38 -1.09 15.72
CA SER A 217 15.53 -1.20 16.62
C SER A 217 16.32 0.11 16.75
N LEU A 218 16.60 0.80 15.62
CA LEU A 218 17.39 2.04 15.62
C LEU A 218 16.65 3.25 16.19
N SER A 219 15.33 3.27 16.10
CA SER A 219 14.50 4.39 16.58
C SER A 219 13.89 4.14 17.96
N GLY A 220 13.69 2.88 18.35
CA GLY A 220 12.85 2.48 19.49
C GLY A 220 11.35 2.71 19.25
N ALA A 221 10.94 3.02 18.03
CA ALA A 221 9.55 3.25 17.66
C ALA A 221 8.76 1.94 17.60
N PRO A 222 7.57 1.85 18.19
CA PRO A 222 6.68 0.72 18.02
C PRO A 222 6.22 0.59 16.56
N VAL A 223 5.99 -0.65 16.12
CA VAL A 223 5.42 -0.94 14.79
C VAL A 223 3.92 -1.10 14.93
N VAL A 224 3.16 -0.19 14.34
CA VAL A 224 1.70 -0.11 14.43
C VAL A 224 1.09 -0.46 13.07
N PRO A 225 0.46 -1.63 12.92
CA PRO A 225 -0.15 -2.01 11.66
C PRO A 225 -1.49 -1.31 11.42
N TYR A 226 -1.83 -1.06 10.14
CA TYR A 226 -3.16 -0.61 9.76
C TYR A 226 -3.57 -1.11 8.37
N VAL A 227 -4.86 -1.17 8.13
CA VAL A 227 -5.46 -1.43 6.83
C VAL A 227 -6.63 -0.49 6.59
N VAL A 228 -6.96 -0.31 5.31
CA VAL A 228 -8.18 0.39 4.89
C VAL A 228 -8.96 -0.49 3.93
N ARG A 229 -10.23 -0.68 4.21
CA ARG A 229 -11.13 -1.50 3.40
C ARG A 229 -12.29 -0.66 2.87
N ARG A 230 -12.74 -1.00 1.68
CA ARG A 230 -13.98 -0.44 1.12
C ARG A 230 -15.17 -1.09 1.80
N THR A 231 -16.23 -0.31 2.03
CA THR A 231 -17.52 -0.79 2.52
C THR A 231 -18.54 -0.91 1.39
N ALA A 232 -19.61 -1.66 1.60
CA ALA A 232 -20.62 -1.93 0.57
C ALA A 232 -21.38 -0.66 0.10
N ASP A 233 -21.42 0.38 0.94
CA ASP A 233 -22.06 1.68 0.67
C ASP A 233 -21.12 2.70 0.01
N TYR A 234 -20.04 2.22 -0.62
CA TYR A 234 -18.98 3.03 -1.24
C TYR A 234 -18.20 3.89 -0.23
N GLY A 235 -18.23 3.54 1.05
CA GLY A 235 -17.42 4.15 2.09
C GLY A 235 -16.13 3.39 2.34
N TYR A 236 -15.50 3.72 3.48
CA TYR A 236 -14.21 3.13 3.88
C TYR A 236 -14.18 2.89 5.38
N HIS A 237 -13.51 1.82 5.76
CA HIS A 237 -13.20 1.50 7.13
C HIS A 237 -11.68 1.49 7.33
N VAL A 238 -11.19 2.38 8.18
CA VAL A 238 -9.78 2.48 8.58
C VAL A 238 -9.61 1.78 9.90
N ARG A 239 -8.85 0.70 9.92
CA ARG A 239 -8.55 -0.05 11.14
C ARG A 239 -7.07 0.03 11.46
N VAL A 240 -6.76 0.54 12.66
CA VAL A 240 -5.43 0.54 13.26
C VAL A 240 -5.37 -0.58 14.28
N TYR A 241 -4.35 -1.41 14.20
CA TYR A 241 -4.17 -2.56 15.09
C TYR A 241 -3.24 -2.20 16.26
N PRO A 242 -3.28 -2.96 17.35
CA PRO A 242 -2.29 -2.82 18.42
C PRO A 242 -0.85 -2.91 17.89
N PRO A 243 0.10 -2.21 18.51
CA PRO A 243 1.52 -2.36 18.16
C PRO A 243 1.95 -3.83 18.25
N LEU A 244 2.82 -4.25 17.32
CA LEU A 244 3.40 -5.60 17.38
C LEU A 244 4.13 -5.79 18.70
N GLN A 245 3.72 -6.81 19.48
CA GLN A 245 4.33 -7.13 20.76
C GLN A 245 5.70 -7.78 20.53
N ASP A 246 6.66 -7.48 21.41
CA ASP A 246 8.02 -8.02 21.36
C ASP A 246 8.65 -7.91 19.96
N PHE A 247 8.49 -6.70 19.36
CA PHE A 247 9.03 -6.39 18.04
C PHE A 247 9.88 -5.11 18.10
N PRO A 248 11.11 -5.10 17.52
CA PRO A 248 11.75 -6.24 16.88
C PRO A 248 12.27 -7.27 17.89
N GLY A 249 12.33 -8.52 17.44
CA GLY A 249 13.02 -9.61 18.16
C GLY A 249 14.53 -9.60 17.89
N ASN A 250 15.19 -10.72 18.25
CA ASN A 250 16.63 -10.90 18.05
C ASN A 250 16.97 -11.56 16.70
N ASP A 251 15.97 -12.07 15.98
CA ASP A 251 16.13 -12.77 14.71
C ASP A 251 15.39 -12.04 13.57
N PRO A 252 16.15 -11.46 12.61
CA PRO A 252 15.55 -10.77 11.46
C PRO A 252 14.67 -11.65 10.56
N GLU A 253 14.90 -12.98 10.51
CA GLU A 253 14.08 -13.92 9.74
C GLU A 253 12.74 -14.15 10.44
N GLN A 254 12.73 -14.32 11.74
CA GLN A 254 11.49 -14.41 12.52
C GLN A 254 10.68 -13.12 12.42
N ASP A 255 11.32 -11.97 12.54
CA ASP A 255 10.65 -10.67 12.40
C ASP A 255 10.02 -10.52 11.01
N ALA A 256 10.76 -10.82 9.94
CA ALA A 256 10.25 -10.78 8.59
C ALA A 256 9.09 -11.77 8.36
N THR A 257 9.17 -12.94 8.96
CA THR A 257 8.11 -13.96 8.94
C THR A 257 6.84 -13.44 9.62
N ARG A 258 6.95 -12.82 10.81
CA ARG A 258 5.82 -12.23 11.54
C ARG A 258 5.13 -11.12 10.71
N ILE A 259 5.93 -10.27 10.05
CA ILE A 259 5.40 -9.24 9.14
C ILE A 259 4.65 -9.87 7.96
N ASN A 260 5.22 -10.88 7.31
CA ASN A 260 4.53 -11.57 6.22
C ASN A 260 3.25 -12.24 6.69
N GLN A 261 3.24 -12.93 7.82
CA GLN A 261 2.04 -13.57 8.40
C GLN A 261 0.93 -12.55 8.68
N TRP A 262 1.30 -11.37 9.18
CA TRP A 262 0.33 -10.30 9.38
C TRP A 262 -0.30 -9.87 8.04
N PHE A 263 0.50 -9.66 6.97
CA PHE A 263 -0.02 -9.35 5.66
C PHE A 263 -0.89 -10.48 5.08
N GLU A 264 -0.48 -11.74 5.24
CA GLU A 264 -1.26 -12.90 4.80
C GLU A 264 -2.66 -12.92 5.43
N GLN A 265 -2.76 -12.68 6.72
CA GLN A 265 -4.04 -12.58 7.42
C GLN A 265 -4.92 -11.46 6.82
N GLN A 266 -4.33 -10.31 6.50
CA GLN A 266 -5.08 -9.21 5.89
C GLN A 266 -5.47 -9.52 4.44
N ILE A 267 -4.58 -10.12 3.67
CA ILE A 267 -4.84 -10.48 2.27
C ILE A 267 -5.95 -11.54 2.17
N ARG A 268 -5.95 -12.55 3.04
CA ARG A 268 -6.97 -13.61 3.03
C ARG A 268 -8.38 -13.11 3.36
N GLN A 269 -8.53 -12.00 4.07
CA GLN A 269 -9.84 -11.38 4.34
C GLN A 269 -10.45 -10.75 3.07
N GLU A 270 -9.64 -10.11 2.23
CA GLU A 270 -10.08 -9.51 0.96
C GLU A 270 -8.96 -9.67 -0.09
N PRO A 271 -8.84 -10.88 -0.68
CA PRO A 271 -7.72 -11.21 -1.57
C PRO A 271 -7.64 -10.31 -2.82
N ALA A 272 -8.77 -9.83 -3.32
CA ALA A 272 -8.82 -8.99 -4.51
C ALA A 272 -8.22 -7.59 -4.32
N ASP A 273 -8.12 -7.11 -3.07
CA ASP A 273 -7.63 -5.76 -2.76
C ASP A 273 -6.11 -5.64 -2.74
N TYR A 274 -5.37 -6.76 -2.62
CA TYR A 274 -3.92 -6.69 -2.62
C TYR A 274 -3.36 -6.47 -4.02
N LEU A 275 -2.23 -5.72 -4.13
CA LEU A 275 -1.65 -5.31 -5.43
C LEU A 275 -0.89 -6.46 -6.12
N TRP A 276 -1.63 -7.43 -6.66
CA TRP A 276 -1.06 -8.59 -7.35
C TRP A 276 -0.30 -8.27 -8.63
N THR A 277 -0.42 -7.07 -9.18
CA THR A 277 0.34 -6.62 -10.36
C THR A 277 1.81 -6.32 -10.07
N HIS A 278 2.27 -6.39 -8.81
CA HIS A 278 3.68 -6.33 -8.42
C HIS A 278 4.34 -7.70 -8.52
N ARG A 279 5.59 -7.78 -8.98
CA ARG A 279 6.38 -9.02 -9.05
C ARG A 279 6.90 -9.38 -7.66
N ARG A 280 6.06 -9.98 -6.81
CA ARG A 280 6.40 -10.31 -5.41
C ARG A 280 7.52 -11.34 -5.29
N PHE A 281 7.63 -12.25 -6.26
CA PHE A 281 8.58 -13.38 -6.26
C PHE A 281 9.66 -13.25 -7.33
N LYS A 282 10.02 -12.02 -7.74
CA LYS A 282 11.02 -11.80 -8.81
C LYS A 282 12.45 -12.18 -8.41
N THR A 283 12.72 -12.27 -7.11
CA THR A 283 14.02 -12.59 -6.54
C THR A 283 13.90 -13.92 -5.78
N PRO A 284 14.10 -15.06 -6.46
CA PRO A 284 14.06 -16.37 -5.80
C PRO A 284 15.30 -16.59 -4.91
N PRO A 285 15.30 -17.57 -4.01
CA PRO A 285 16.48 -18.08 -3.34
C PRO A 285 17.58 -18.48 -4.33
N ALA A 286 18.80 -18.73 -3.85
CA ALA A 286 19.89 -19.19 -4.70
C ALA A 286 19.52 -20.52 -5.38
N GLY A 287 19.68 -20.60 -6.71
CA GLY A 287 19.29 -21.76 -7.52
C GLY A 287 17.81 -21.89 -7.84
N GLY A 288 16.95 -20.99 -7.32
CA GLY A 288 15.53 -21.01 -7.62
C GLY A 288 15.17 -20.38 -8.97
N GLU A 289 14.10 -20.86 -9.59
CA GLU A 289 13.58 -20.33 -10.84
C GLU A 289 12.80 -19.02 -10.64
N ARG A 290 12.79 -18.18 -11.69
CA ARG A 290 12.00 -16.95 -11.71
C ARG A 290 10.62 -17.25 -12.26
N PRO A 291 9.52 -16.98 -11.51
CA PRO A 291 8.18 -17.34 -11.95
C PRO A 291 7.60 -16.41 -13.04
N TYR A 292 8.28 -15.29 -13.38
CA TYR A 292 7.80 -14.30 -14.37
C TYR A 292 8.70 -14.21 -15.59
#